data_ea5ca1fb7b87d7d3cb73ba3f262f6d98
#
_entry.id   ea5ca1fb7b87d7d3cb73ba3f262f6d98
#
_cell.length_a   1.000
_cell.length_b   1.000
_cell.length_c   1.000
_cell.angle_alpha   90.00
_cell.angle_beta   90.00
_cell.angle_gamma   90.00
#
_symmetry.space_group_name_H-M   'P 1'
#
loop_
_entity.id
_entity.type
_entity.pdbx_description
1 polymer ?
#
loop_
_entity_poly.entity_id
_entity_poly.type
_entity_poly.pdbx_seq_one_letter_code
_entity_poly.pdbx_strand_id
1 'polypeptide(L)'
;RNGNPVVIDGQHLTIGGLTSAARYGVKTVLNNDTEFRMRVHESRKTLVKKLEAGISVYGVSTGFGGSADTRTRDHINLGNALFQMQHCGILPTNQTQSVLPLSSPLATLSMPEAWVRAAIMVRMNSLIRGHSGVRWEVLEAMEDILENDIIPLVPLRGSISASGDLSPLSYIAGTITGNPRIRVLNSQKIHDRPLSADFALAAHGLKPLSLQSKEHLGLLNGTAFSAAVGGLALFDAIQLALLVQICTAMSTEALTGSKGSFDPFIHDIARPHPGQIEVAAVVLDVLGTSRLAIDPRQRGEKSVDEDKGSLKQDRYSLRTAPQFIGPQIEDIHAALLAVQQELNSTTDNPLIESGTAAIHDTGNFQAMAVTNAMEKTRLSLHHLGKILFAQATELMDPRTSKGLPPSLAATDPSLDYHCKGLDIALAAY
;
A
#
# COMPACT_ATOMS: atom_id res chain seq x y z
N ARG A 1 -18.16 -8.28 -2.58
CA ARG A 1 -18.31 -8.51 -4.03
C ARG A 1 -19.53 -7.82 -4.65
N ASN A 2 -20.49 -7.35 -3.86
CA ASN A 2 -21.66 -6.58 -4.32
C ASN A 2 -21.58 -5.11 -3.91
N GLY A 3 -20.38 -4.57 -3.74
CA GLY A 3 -20.17 -3.18 -3.36
C GLY A 3 -20.30 -2.20 -4.54
N ASN A 4 -20.51 -0.93 -4.21
CA ASN A 4 -20.46 0.14 -5.20
C ASN A 4 -19.09 0.15 -5.89
N PRO A 5 -18.99 0.47 -7.19
CA PRO A 5 -17.73 0.58 -7.89
C PRO A 5 -16.83 1.66 -7.24
N VAL A 6 -15.53 1.46 -7.35
CA VAL A 6 -14.54 2.48 -6.98
C VAL A 6 -14.46 3.48 -8.13
N VAL A 7 -14.87 4.72 -7.86
CA VAL A 7 -14.86 5.79 -8.86
C VAL A 7 -13.52 6.51 -8.85
N ILE A 8 -12.92 6.65 -10.02
CA ILE A 8 -11.70 7.41 -10.27
C ILE A 8 -12.08 8.82 -10.67
N ASP A 9 -11.83 9.79 -9.78
CA ASP A 9 -12.18 11.20 -9.97
C ASP A 9 -11.03 12.18 -9.67
N GLY A 10 -9.87 11.64 -9.30
CA GLY A 10 -8.66 12.42 -9.00
C GLY A 10 -8.59 12.98 -7.57
N GLN A 11 -9.61 12.75 -6.72
CA GLN A 11 -9.73 13.41 -5.41
C GLN A 11 -10.14 12.50 -4.25
N HIS A 12 -10.91 11.43 -4.52
CA HIS A 12 -11.57 10.65 -3.48
C HIS A 12 -11.15 9.18 -3.43
N LEU A 13 -10.02 8.82 -4.06
CA LEU A 13 -9.51 7.45 -3.97
C LEU A 13 -9.01 7.18 -2.55
N THR A 14 -9.68 6.29 -1.84
CA THR A 14 -9.31 5.89 -0.48
C THR A 14 -8.45 4.64 -0.47
N ILE A 15 -7.66 4.44 0.59
CA ILE A 15 -6.88 3.19 0.78
C ILE A 15 -7.80 1.97 0.82
N GLY A 16 -8.96 2.08 1.45
CA GLY A 16 -9.97 1.01 1.46
C GLY A 16 -10.52 0.71 0.06
N GLY A 17 -10.85 1.76 -0.72
CA GLY A 17 -11.28 1.62 -2.12
C GLY A 17 -10.19 1.00 -3.00
N LEU A 18 -8.95 1.49 -2.88
CA LEU A 18 -7.79 0.94 -3.57
C LEU A 18 -7.62 -0.56 -3.30
N THR A 19 -7.68 -0.95 -2.02
CA THR A 19 -7.51 -2.35 -1.60
C THR A 19 -8.66 -3.21 -2.08
N SER A 20 -9.90 -2.72 -2.00
CA SER A 20 -11.09 -3.48 -2.42
C SER A 20 -11.07 -3.79 -3.91
N ALA A 21 -10.66 -2.86 -4.75
CA ALA A 21 -10.53 -3.08 -6.18
C ALA A 21 -9.31 -3.95 -6.53
N ALA A 22 -8.15 -3.64 -5.93
CA ALA A 22 -6.91 -4.33 -6.27
C ALA A 22 -6.84 -5.78 -5.81
N ARG A 23 -7.38 -6.11 -4.63
CA ARG A 23 -7.31 -7.45 -4.03
C ARG A 23 -8.61 -8.25 -4.12
N TYR A 24 -9.74 -7.58 -4.11
CA TYR A 24 -11.04 -8.26 -4.01
C TYR A 24 -11.91 -8.13 -5.27
N GLY A 25 -11.38 -7.51 -6.33
CA GLY A 25 -12.02 -7.44 -7.64
C GLY A 25 -13.28 -6.56 -7.66
N VAL A 26 -13.36 -5.55 -6.79
CA VAL A 26 -14.41 -4.54 -6.90
C VAL A 26 -14.17 -3.72 -8.17
N LYS A 27 -15.23 -3.52 -8.96
CA LYS A 27 -15.13 -2.80 -10.24
C LYS A 27 -14.57 -1.39 -10.03
N THR A 28 -13.64 -0.98 -10.89
CA THR A 28 -13.11 0.39 -10.97
C THR A 28 -13.74 1.07 -12.17
N VAL A 29 -14.21 2.31 -12.03
CA VAL A 29 -14.82 3.08 -13.10
C VAL A 29 -14.28 4.50 -13.14
N LEU A 30 -14.07 5.04 -14.33
CA LEU A 30 -13.76 6.46 -14.51
C LEU A 30 -15.00 7.31 -14.23
N ASN A 31 -14.79 8.43 -13.56
CA ASN A 31 -15.83 9.47 -13.54
C ASN A 31 -15.92 10.13 -14.92
N ASN A 32 -17.02 9.83 -15.63
CA ASN A 32 -17.25 10.27 -17.00
C ASN A 32 -18.00 11.62 -17.11
N ASP A 33 -18.17 12.35 -16.00
CA ASP A 33 -18.83 13.65 -16.03
C ASP A 33 -18.06 14.61 -16.94
N THR A 34 -18.83 15.48 -17.61
CA THR A 34 -18.31 16.43 -18.60
C THR A 34 -17.15 17.28 -18.06
N GLU A 35 -17.18 17.61 -16.77
CA GLU A 35 -16.14 18.41 -16.12
C GLU A 35 -14.75 17.73 -16.18
N PHE A 36 -14.67 16.44 -15.86
CA PHE A 36 -13.40 15.69 -15.88
C PHE A 36 -12.86 15.55 -17.31
N ARG A 37 -13.74 15.20 -18.25
CA ARG A 37 -13.37 15.15 -19.67
C ARG A 37 -12.86 16.51 -20.18
N MET A 38 -13.50 17.59 -19.81
CA MET A 38 -13.09 18.95 -20.19
C MET A 38 -11.71 19.30 -19.61
N ARG A 39 -11.45 19.01 -18.34
CA ARG A 39 -10.14 19.28 -17.72
C ARG A 39 -8.99 18.57 -18.46
N VAL A 40 -9.17 17.27 -18.74
CA VAL A 40 -8.19 16.47 -19.48
C VAL A 40 -8.01 17.03 -20.91
N HIS A 41 -9.10 17.36 -21.59
CA HIS A 41 -9.07 17.92 -22.95
C HIS A 41 -8.37 19.29 -23.01
N GLU A 42 -8.67 20.20 -22.10
CA GLU A 42 -8.04 21.54 -22.09
C GLU A 42 -6.54 21.46 -21.77
N SER A 43 -6.12 20.55 -20.90
CA SER A 43 -4.71 20.26 -20.65
C SER A 43 -4.00 19.80 -21.93
N ARG A 44 -4.62 18.84 -22.64
CA ARG A 44 -4.09 18.36 -23.93
C ARG A 44 -4.01 19.45 -24.97
N LYS A 45 -5.07 20.23 -25.12
CA LYS A 45 -5.16 21.37 -26.05
C LYS A 45 -4.09 22.43 -25.78
N THR A 46 -3.85 22.75 -24.51
CA THR A 46 -2.81 23.68 -24.09
C THR A 46 -1.42 23.18 -24.51
N LEU A 47 -1.11 21.91 -24.27
CA LEU A 47 0.14 21.32 -24.71
C LEU A 47 0.32 21.39 -26.23
N VAL A 48 -0.69 20.96 -27.00
CA VAL A 48 -0.64 20.93 -28.46
C VAL A 48 -0.38 22.32 -29.02
N LYS A 49 -1.08 23.36 -28.55
CA LYS A 49 -0.85 24.76 -28.96
C LYS A 49 0.57 25.21 -28.69
N LYS A 50 1.17 24.83 -27.55
CA LYS A 50 2.58 25.17 -27.24
C LYS A 50 3.56 24.51 -28.20
N LEU A 51 3.32 23.21 -28.52
CA LEU A 51 4.17 22.50 -29.48
C LEU A 51 4.04 23.02 -30.89
N GLU A 52 2.84 23.37 -31.36
CA GLU A 52 2.59 23.99 -32.65
C GLU A 52 3.26 25.39 -32.78
N ALA A 53 3.31 26.11 -31.67
CA ALA A 53 4.04 27.40 -31.58
C ALA A 53 5.57 27.20 -31.48
N GLY A 54 6.08 25.97 -31.54
CA GLY A 54 7.52 25.67 -31.49
C GLY A 54 8.14 25.85 -30.09
N ILE A 55 7.32 25.94 -29.04
CA ILE A 55 7.82 26.12 -27.67
C ILE A 55 8.42 24.79 -27.17
N SER A 56 9.61 24.89 -26.59
CA SER A 56 10.30 23.75 -26.00
C SER A 56 9.58 23.28 -24.74
N VAL A 57 9.31 21.96 -24.64
CA VAL A 57 8.65 21.33 -23.50
C VAL A 57 9.50 20.15 -23.04
N TYR A 58 9.85 20.13 -21.77
CA TYR A 58 10.65 19.07 -21.17
C TYR A 58 10.05 17.68 -21.45
N GLY A 59 10.90 16.75 -21.85
CA GLY A 59 10.52 15.37 -22.13
C GLY A 59 9.52 15.16 -23.27
N VAL A 60 9.31 16.20 -24.07
CA VAL A 60 8.50 16.18 -25.30
C VAL A 60 9.33 16.62 -26.49
N SER A 61 9.98 17.79 -26.41
CA SER A 61 10.91 18.31 -27.38
C SER A 61 12.36 18.40 -26.85
N THR A 62 12.58 17.94 -25.62
CA THR A 62 13.91 17.77 -25.00
C THR A 62 14.13 16.32 -24.62
N GLY A 63 15.37 15.91 -24.42
CA GLY A 63 15.68 14.64 -23.75
C GLY A 63 15.24 14.65 -22.28
N PHE A 64 15.52 13.56 -21.59
CA PHE A 64 15.09 13.30 -20.21
C PHE A 64 16.27 13.34 -19.24
N GLY A 65 16.04 13.76 -18.01
CA GLY A 65 17.05 13.78 -16.95
C GLY A 65 18.33 14.51 -17.38
N GLY A 66 19.46 13.84 -17.37
CA GLY A 66 20.77 14.40 -17.76
C GLY A 66 20.88 14.84 -19.23
N SER A 67 19.94 14.43 -20.09
CA SER A 67 19.89 14.84 -21.52
C SER A 67 18.85 15.93 -21.79
N ALA A 68 18.41 16.65 -20.78
CA ALA A 68 17.42 17.72 -20.91
C ALA A 68 17.92 18.94 -21.74
N ASP A 69 19.19 19.00 -22.03
CA ASP A 69 19.85 19.97 -22.93
C ASP A 69 19.69 19.61 -24.41
N THR A 70 19.32 18.41 -24.79
CA THR A 70 19.04 18.01 -26.16
C THR A 70 17.70 18.56 -26.67
N ARG A 71 17.55 18.70 -28.00
CA ARG A 71 16.32 19.19 -28.65
C ARG A 71 15.95 18.31 -29.83
N THR A 72 14.66 18.04 -29.98
CA THR A 72 14.10 17.33 -31.15
C THR A 72 12.70 17.83 -31.49
N ARG A 73 12.32 17.71 -32.76
CA ARG A 73 10.93 17.87 -33.20
C ARG A 73 10.19 16.54 -33.38
N ASP A 74 10.92 15.44 -33.27
CA ASP A 74 10.36 14.10 -33.39
C ASP A 74 9.91 13.59 -32.01
N HIS A 75 8.81 14.11 -31.55
CA HIS A 75 8.26 13.85 -30.22
C HIS A 75 7.82 12.40 -30.03
N ILE A 76 7.37 11.75 -31.12
CA ILE A 76 6.86 10.37 -31.06
C ILE A 76 8.02 9.39 -30.90
N ASN A 77 9.04 9.51 -31.75
CA ASN A 77 10.21 8.64 -31.64
C ASN A 77 10.99 8.86 -30.35
N LEU A 78 11.04 10.09 -29.83
CA LEU A 78 11.59 10.35 -28.51
C LEU A 78 10.84 9.61 -27.41
N GLY A 79 9.50 9.61 -27.44
CA GLY A 79 8.67 8.87 -26.51
C GLY A 79 8.87 7.35 -26.62
N ASN A 80 8.95 6.83 -27.83
CA ASN A 80 9.23 5.41 -28.09
C ASN A 80 10.62 5.00 -27.58
N ALA A 81 11.62 5.86 -27.71
CA ALA A 81 12.96 5.64 -27.19
C ALA A 81 12.95 5.58 -25.64
N LEU A 82 12.15 6.43 -24.99
CA LEU A 82 11.94 6.35 -23.54
C LEU A 82 11.36 4.98 -23.13
N PHE A 83 10.35 4.47 -23.82
CA PHE A 83 9.78 3.16 -23.57
C PHE A 83 10.81 2.05 -23.70
N GLN A 84 11.57 2.05 -24.81
CA GLN A 84 12.61 1.07 -25.05
C GLN A 84 13.65 1.04 -23.93
N MET A 85 14.06 2.20 -23.46
CA MET A 85 15.02 2.34 -22.37
C MET A 85 14.45 1.80 -21.03
N GLN A 86 13.16 2.01 -20.77
CA GLN A 86 12.54 1.65 -19.50
C GLN A 86 12.10 0.18 -19.42
N HIS A 87 11.95 -0.53 -20.54
CA HIS A 87 11.68 -1.97 -20.56
C HIS A 87 12.95 -2.79 -20.26
N CYS A 88 13.63 -2.48 -19.17
CA CYS A 88 14.92 -3.06 -18.79
C CYS A 88 14.85 -4.07 -17.63
N GLY A 89 13.66 -4.34 -17.10
CA GLY A 89 13.47 -5.28 -16.01
C GLY A 89 13.66 -6.74 -16.45
N ILE A 90 14.08 -7.59 -15.50
CA ILE A 90 14.42 -8.99 -15.76
C ILE A 90 13.28 -9.90 -15.33
N LEU A 91 12.74 -10.66 -16.25
CA LEU A 91 11.80 -11.75 -16.00
C LEU A 91 12.32 -13.06 -16.62
N PRO A 92 12.08 -14.23 -15.98
CA PRO A 92 12.46 -15.50 -16.54
C PRO A 92 11.66 -15.81 -17.81
N THR A 93 12.22 -16.65 -18.67
CA THR A 93 11.48 -17.18 -19.82
C THR A 93 10.42 -18.18 -19.37
N ASN A 94 9.37 -18.38 -20.17
CA ASN A 94 8.29 -19.31 -19.85
C ASN A 94 8.74 -20.79 -19.82
N GLN A 95 9.97 -21.09 -20.23
CA GLN A 95 10.51 -22.45 -20.39
C GLN A 95 11.42 -22.91 -19.25
N THR A 96 11.67 -22.07 -18.24
CA THR A 96 12.47 -22.48 -17.08
C THR A 96 11.68 -23.48 -16.25
N GLN A 97 12.06 -24.76 -16.36
CA GLN A 97 11.64 -25.77 -15.39
C GLN A 97 12.25 -25.38 -14.03
N SER A 98 11.40 -25.11 -13.08
CA SER A 98 11.83 -24.88 -11.69
C SER A 98 12.42 -26.18 -11.14
N VAL A 99 13.67 -26.14 -10.71
CA VAL A 99 14.30 -27.27 -10.02
C VAL A 99 13.67 -27.48 -8.63
N LEU A 100 13.04 -26.45 -8.08
CA LEU A 100 12.32 -26.50 -6.80
C LEU A 100 10.82 -26.36 -7.04
N PRO A 101 10.02 -27.39 -6.74
CA PRO A 101 8.57 -27.38 -7.00
C PRO A 101 7.80 -26.35 -6.18
N LEU A 102 8.39 -25.71 -5.18
CA LEU A 102 7.76 -24.73 -4.30
C LEU A 102 7.88 -23.28 -4.79
N SER A 103 8.66 -22.99 -5.81
CA SER A 103 8.86 -21.64 -6.29
C SER A 103 8.46 -21.50 -7.76
N SER A 104 7.58 -20.53 -8.05
CA SER A 104 7.35 -20.07 -9.40
C SER A 104 8.33 -18.93 -9.70
N PRO A 105 9.27 -19.07 -10.66
CA PRO A 105 10.20 -17.99 -11.00
C PRO A 105 9.50 -16.70 -11.44
N LEU A 106 8.34 -16.81 -12.11
CA LEU A 106 7.54 -15.64 -12.48
C LEU A 106 6.96 -14.94 -11.26
N ALA A 107 6.39 -15.69 -10.31
CA ALA A 107 5.83 -15.11 -9.08
C ALA A 107 6.89 -14.47 -8.18
N THR A 108 8.11 -14.99 -8.17
CA THR A 108 9.22 -14.47 -7.35
C THR A 108 9.95 -13.28 -7.96
N LEU A 109 9.84 -13.08 -9.27
CA LEU A 109 10.54 -12.02 -10.01
C LEU A 109 9.61 -10.97 -10.62
N SER A 110 8.29 -11.14 -10.49
CA SER A 110 7.28 -10.14 -10.87
C SER A 110 6.60 -9.55 -9.64
N MET A 111 6.13 -8.31 -9.79
CA MET A 111 5.29 -7.68 -8.78
C MET A 111 3.97 -8.45 -8.63
N PRO A 112 3.43 -8.59 -7.42
CA PRO A 112 2.10 -9.16 -7.21
C PRO A 112 1.04 -8.42 -8.04
N GLU A 113 0.09 -9.16 -8.60
CA GLU A 113 -0.97 -8.61 -9.45
C GLU A 113 -1.72 -7.45 -8.78
N ALA A 114 -2.03 -7.59 -7.48
CA ALA A 114 -2.70 -6.54 -6.71
C ALA A 114 -1.91 -5.22 -6.67
N TRP A 115 -0.58 -5.27 -6.66
CA TRP A 115 0.25 -4.06 -6.71
C TRP A 115 0.13 -3.35 -8.05
N VAL A 116 0.11 -4.12 -9.14
CA VAL A 116 0.01 -3.59 -10.50
C VAL A 116 -1.38 -3.00 -10.74
N ARG A 117 -2.45 -3.71 -10.32
CA ARG A 117 -3.83 -3.18 -10.36
C ARG A 117 -3.95 -1.86 -9.61
N ALA A 118 -3.44 -1.83 -8.38
CA ALA A 118 -3.43 -0.62 -7.58
C ALA A 118 -2.65 0.52 -8.25
N ALA A 119 -1.49 0.23 -8.84
CA ALA A 119 -0.68 1.23 -9.54
C ALA A 119 -1.39 1.80 -10.79
N ILE A 120 -2.10 0.97 -11.55
CA ILE A 120 -2.94 1.42 -12.67
C ILE A 120 -4.01 2.40 -12.15
N MET A 121 -4.73 2.05 -11.08
CA MET A 121 -5.76 2.91 -10.50
C MET A 121 -5.19 4.25 -10.02
N VAL A 122 -4.07 4.23 -9.31
CA VAL A 122 -3.42 5.46 -8.81
C VAL A 122 -2.95 6.32 -9.97
N ARG A 123 -2.41 5.71 -11.05
CA ARG A 123 -2.02 6.47 -12.24
C ARG A 123 -3.21 7.08 -12.94
N MET A 124 -4.30 6.34 -13.13
CA MET A 124 -5.55 6.87 -13.67
C MET A 124 -6.06 8.05 -12.83
N ASN A 125 -6.01 7.91 -11.49
CA ASN A 125 -6.47 8.94 -10.56
C ASN A 125 -5.63 10.23 -10.65
N SER A 126 -4.33 10.09 -10.92
CA SER A 126 -3.45 11.23 -11.19
C SER A 126 -3.75 11.90 -12.55
N LEU A 127 -3.97 11.10 -13.60
CA LEU A 127 -4.18 11.60 -14.97
C LEU A 127 -5.54 12.31 -15.16
N ILE A 128 -6.60 11.80 -14.55
CA ILE A 128 -7.96 12.39 -14.66
C ILE A 128 -8.07 13.81 -14.10
N ARG A 129 -7.09 14.23 -13.28
CA ARG A 129 -6.98 15.60 -12.76
C ARG A 129 -6.72 16.64 -13.86
N GLY A 130 -6.31 16.20 -15.07
CA GLY A 130 -6.13 17.07 -16.22
C GLY A 130 -4.87 17.96 -16.18
N HIS A 131 -3.77 17.48 -15.57
CA HIS A 131 -2.52 18.23 -15.50
C HIS A 131 -1.38 17.61 -16.33
N SER A 132 -1.61 16.45 -16.97
CA SER A 132 -0.54 15.68 -17.61
C SER A 132 -0.51 15.81 -19.15
N GLY A 133 -1.48 16.47 -19.77
CA GLY A 133 -1.54 16.67 -21.23
C GLY A 133 -1.76 15.40 -22.04
N VAL A 134 -2.33 14.37 -21.44
CA VAL A 134 -2.74 13.13 -22.10
C VAL A 134 -4.15 13.27 -22.69
N ARG A 135 -4.49 12.41 -23.66
CA ARG A 135 -5.86 12.30 -24.16
C ARG A 135 -6.72 11.46 -23.22
N TRP A 136 -8.04 11.63 -23.33
CA TRP A 136 -9.02 10.82 -22.57
C TRP A 136 -8.95 9.33 -22.90
N GLU A 137 -8.66 8.98 -24.14
CA GLU A 137 -8.50 7.60 -24.62
C GLU A 137 -7.38 6.84 -23.90
N VAL A 138 -6.40 7.53 -23.33
CA VAL A 138 -5.37 6.92 -22.47
C VAL A 138 -6.00 6.38 -21.18
N LEU A 139 -6.90 7.14 -20.58
CA LEU A 139 -7.63 6.74 -19.37
C LEU A 139 -8.58 5.57 -19.67
N GLU A 140 -9.32 5.64 -20.79
CA GLU A 140 -10.20 4.56 -21.24
C GLU A 140 -9.41 3.26 -21.49
N ALA A 141 -8.26 3.34 -22.16
CA ALA A 141 -7.42 2.15 -22.37
C ALA A 141 -6.88 1.55 -21.04
N MET A 142 -6.62 2.36 -20.04
CA MET A 142 -6.23 1.88 -18.71
C MET A 142 -7.41 1.25 -17.96
N GLU A 143 -8.61 1.80 -18.08
CA GLU A 143 -9.85 1.22 -17.56
C GLU A 143 -10.14 -0.13 -18.22
N ASP A 144 -10.03 -0.21 -19.55
CA ASP A 144 -10.26 -1.42 -20.34
C ASP A 144 -9.37 -2.59 -19.89
N ILE A 145 -8.06 -2.35 -19.65
CA ILE A 145 -7.18 -3.43 -19.18
C ILE A 145 -7.51 -3.89 -17.76
N LEU A 146 -7.98 -2.98 -16.88
CA LEU A 146 -8.45 -3.36 -15.55
C LEU A 146 -9.76 -4.15 -15.60
N GLU A 147 -10.72 -3.71 -16.41
CA GLU A 147 -12.04 -4.36 -16.53
C GLU A 147 -11.93 -5.76 -17.12
N ASN A 148 -11.00 -5.96 -18.06
CA ASN A 148 -10.76 -7.24 -18.72
C ASN A 148 -9.67 -8.09 -18.07
N ASP A 149 -9.19 -7.71 -16.88
CA ASP A 149 -8.15 -8.43 -16.14
C ASP A 149 -6.85 -8.65 -16.93
N ILE A 150 -6.49 -7.73 -17.83
CA ILE A 150 -5.26 -7.77 -18.63
C ILE A 150 -4.15 -7.07 -17.82
N ILE A 151 -3.51 -7.80 -16.93
CA ILE A 151 -2.54 -7.22 -15.99
C ILE A 151 -1.11 -7.58 -16.39
N PRO A 152 -0.23 -6.58 -16.68
CA PRO A 152 1.13 -6.86 -17.08
C PRO A 152 1.95 -7.52 -15.96
N LEU A 153 2.83 -8.44 -16.37
CA LEU A 153 3.90 -8.94 -15.52
C LEU A 153 4.97 -7.87 -15.42
N VAL A 154 4.94 -7.12 -14.34
CA VAL A 154 5.91 -6.07 -14.06
C VAL A 154 7.09 -6.67 -13.30
N PRO A 155 8.33 -6.54 -13.79
CA PRO A 155 9.49 -7.04 -13.07
C PRO A 155 9.63 -6.38 -11.70
N LEU A 156 9.89 -7.20 -10.67
CA LEU A 156 10.15 -6.70 -9.32
C LEU A 156 11.47 -5.91 -9.27
N ARG A 157 12.45 -6.31 -10.09
CA ARG A 157 13.75 -5.65 -10.21
C ARG A 157 13.80 -4.79 -11.46
N GLY A 158 13.91 -3.49 -11.26
CA GLY A 158 13.82 -2.44 -12.27
C GLY A 158 13.20 -1.17 -11.71
N SER A 159 12.41 -1.31 -10.63
CA SER A 159 11.89 -0.18 -9.86
C SER A 159 13.00 0.55 -9.12
N ILE A 160 12.96 1.89 -9.14
CA ILE A 160 13.81 2.76 -8.32
C ILE A 160 13.03 3.34 -7.12
N SER A 161 11.77 2.94 -6.96
CA SER A 161 10.89 3.24 -5.84
C SER A 161 10.50 4.72 -5.71
N ALA A 162 11.40 5.61 -5.22
CA ALA A 162 11.01 6.88 -4.63
C ALA A 162 11.32 8.13 -5.48
N SER A 163 11.54 8.01 -6.80
CA SER A 163 11.87 9.18 -7.63
C SER A 163 11.51 8.99 -9.11
N GLY A 164 10.22 9.13 -9.44
CA GLY A 164 9.71 8.97 -10.79
C GLY A 164 9.99 7.57 -11.34
N ASP A 165 9.28 6.58 -10.82
CA ASP A 165 9.52 5.17 -11.08
C ASP A 165 8.99 4.75 -12.47
N LEU A 166 9.74 5.11 -13.51
CA LEU A 166 9.31 4.98 -14.91
C LEU A 166 9.27 3.52 -15.37
N SER A 167 10.23 2.68 -14.93
CA SER A 167 10.33 1.30 -15.43
C SER A 167 9.06 0.48 -15.16
N PRO A 168 8.53 0.36 -13.95
CA PRO A 168 7.29 -0.38 -13.71
C PRO A 168 6.09 0.14 -14.50
N LEU A 169 5.93 1.46 -14.59
CA LEU A 169 4.84 2.09 -15.33
C LEU A 169 4.96 1.86 -16.85
N SER A 170 6.18 1.65 -17.37
CA SER A 170 6.39 1.38 -18.79
C SER A 170 5.78 0.05 -19.23
N TYR A 171 5.65 -0.94 -18.35
CA TYR A 171 4.97 -2.20 -18.65
C TYR A 171 3.46 -2.02 -18.77
N ILE A 172 2.87 -1.15 -17.96
CA ILE A 172 1.45 -0.77 -18.11
C ILE A 172 1.24 -0.05 -19.44
N ALA A 173 2.08 0.92 -19.75
CA ALA A 173 2.02 1.65 -21.02
C ALA A 173 2.27 0.73 -22.22
N GLY A 174 3.21 -0.20 -22.13
CA GLY A 174 3.46 -1.22 -23.15
C GLY A 174 2.27 -2.16 -23.36
N THR A 175 1.48 -2.42 -22.31
CA THR A 175 0.25 -3.23 -22.42
C THR A 175 -0.82 -2.51 -23.24
N ILE A 176 -1.14 -1.27 -22.92
CA ILE A 176 -2.17 -0.50 -23.64
C ILE A 176 -1.76 -0.21 -25.11
N THR A 177 -0.46 -0.17 -25.38
CA THR A 177 0.06 -0.01 -26.77
C THR A 177 0.18 -1.33 -27.53
N GLY A 178 -0.17 -2.47 -26.91
CA GLY A 178 -0.09 -3.77 -27.54
C GLY A 178 1.34 -4.21 -27.88
N ASN A 179 2.32 -3.89 -27.03
CA ASN A 179 3.71 -4.29 -27.26
C ASN A 179 3.83 -5.84 -27.10
N PRO A 180 4.19 -6.60 -28.15
CA PRO A 180 4.24 -8.06 -28.11
C PRO A 180 5.32 -8.62 -27.16
N ARG A 181 6.26 -7.79 -26.73
CA ARG A 181 7.29 -8.17 -25.75
C ARG A 181 6.80 -8.10 -24.29
N ILE A 182 5.69 -7.41 -24.04
CA ILE A 182 5.08 -7.34 -22.71
C ILE A 182 4.20 -8.57 -22.51
N ARG A 183 4.46 -9.29 -21.43
CA ARG A 183 3.66 -10.43 -21.01
C ARG A 183 2.62 -9.96 -20.00
N VAL A 184 1.41 -10.48 -20.12
CA VAL A 184 0.28 -10.16 -19.26
C VAL A 184 -0.33 -11.41 -18.67
N LEU A 185 -0.84 -11.30 -17.46
CA LEU A 185 -1.77 -12.25 -16.88
C LEU A 185 -3.16 -11.94 -17.42
N ASN A 186 -3.97 -12.98 -17.61
CA ASN A 186 -5.38 -12.84 -17.92
C ASN A 186 -6.15 -13.81 -17.04
N SER A 187 -6.81 -13.30 -16.00
CA SER A 187 -7.49 -14.11 -15.00
C SER A 187 -8.76 -14.78 -15.53
N GLN A 188 -9.27 -14.37 -16.68
CA GLN A 188 -10.41 -15.04 -17.35
C GLN A 188 -10.02 -16.38 -18.00
N LYS A 189 -8.83 -16.89 -17.72
CA LYS A 189 -8.37 -18.25 -18.02
C LYS A 189 -8.50 -18.68 -19.49
N ILE A 190 -8.21 -17.79 -20.44
CA ILE A 190 -8.06 -18.19 -21.82
C ILE A 190 -6.88 -19.16 -21.96
N HIS A 191 -5.84 -18.99 -21.16
CA HIS A 191 -4.67 -19.87 -21.09
C HIS A 191 -4.04 -19.87 -19.66
N ASP A 192 -3.49 -21.02 -19.25
CA ASP A 192 -2.71 -21.17 -18.02
C ASP A 192 -1.32 -20.49 -18.06
N ARG A 193 -1.00 -19.80 -19.15
CA ARG A 193 0.29 -19.16 -19.37
C ARG A 193 0.13 -17.68 -19.66
N PRO A 194 1.10 -16.84 -19.29
CA PRO A 194 1.11 -15.44 -19.67
C PRO A 194 1.03 -15.27 -21.19
N LEU A 195 0.23 -14.33 -21.63
CA LEU A 195 0.04 -13.97 -23.03
C LEU A 195 0.90 -12.76 -23.38
N SER A 196 1.16 -12.50 -24.66
CA SER A 196 1.66 -11.21 -25.11
C SER A 196 0.54 -10.16 -25.08
N ALA A 197 0.89 -8.90 -24.85
CA ALA A 197 -0.09 -7.82 -24.68
C ALA A 197 -0.97 -7.62 -25.93
N ASP A 198 -0.39 -7.67 -27.13
CA ASP A 198 -1.12 -7.58 -28.40
C ASP A 198 -2.16 -8.70 -28.55
N PHE A 199 -1.78 -9.93 -28.23
CA PHE A 199 -2.70 -11.08 -28.29
C PHE A 199 -3.82 -10.94 -27.24
N ALA A 200 -3.48 -10.53 -26.02
CA ALA A 200 -4.47 -10.36 -24.96
C ALA A 200 -5.48 -9.25 -25.29
N LEU A 201 -5.03 -8.10 -25.81
CA LEU A 201 -5.94 -7.05 -26.27
C LEU A 201 -6.86 -7.53 -27.38
N ALA A 202 -6.30 -8.21 -28.41
CA ALA A 202 -7.07 -8.73 -29.53
C ALA A 202 -8.12 -9.77 -29.07
N ALA A 203 -7.78 -10.63 -28.11
CA ALA A 203 -8.70 -11.64 -27.57
C ALA A 203 -9.92 -11.02 -26.86
N HIS A 204 -9.80 -9.78 -26.36
CA HIS A 204 -10.90 -9.02 -25.76
C HIS A 204 -11.51 -7.98 -26.71
N GLY A 205 -11.14 -7.98 -28.00
CA GLY A 205 -11.64 -7.02 -28.98
C GLY A 205 -11.12 -5.60 -28.79
N LEU A 206 -10.10 -5.41 -27.96
CA LEU A 206 -9.48 -4.13 -27.69
C LEU A 206 -8.42 -3.79 -28.74
N LYS A 207 -8.34 -2.52 -29.11
CA LYS A 207 -7.33 -2.04 -30.06
C LYS A 207 -6.14 -1.44 -29.35
N PRO A 208 -4.91 -1.77 -29.78
CA PRO A 208 -3.72 -1.07 -29.28
C PRO A 208 -3.82 0.45 -29.47
N LEU A 209 -3.49 1.20 -28.43
CA LEU A 209 -3.51 2.66 -28.44
C LEU A 209 -2.17 3.20 -28.97
N SER A 210 -2.20 3.97 -30.06
CA SER A 210 -1.04 4.73 -30.52
C SER A 210 -0.88 5.98 -29.67
N LEU A 211 0.24 6.09 -28.93
CA LEU A 211 0.52 7.24 -28.08
C LEU A 211 0.96 8.46 -28.88
N GLN A 212 0.59 9.64 -28.38
CA GLN A 212 0.96 10.93 -28.93
C GLN A 212 2.02 11.64 -28.06
N SER A 213 2.48 12.80 -28.51
CA SER A 213 3.45 13.64 -27.79
C SER A 213 3.08 13.80 -26.32
N LYS A 214 4.03 13.65 -25.41
CA LYS A 214 3.87 13.69 -23.93
C LYS A 214 3.21 12.47 -23.30
N GLU A 215 2.39 11.68 -24.01
CA GLU A 215 1.63 10.58 -23.41
C GLU A 215 2.55 9.48 -22.88
N HIS A 216 3.69 9.24 -23.53
CA HIS A 216 4.72 8.35 -23.03
C HIS A 216 5.18 8.77 -21.63
N LEU A 217 5.68 10.00 -21.48
CA LEU A 217 6.13 10.50 -20.19
C LEU A 217 4.97 10.69 -19.21
N GLY A 218 3.79 11.11 -19.70
CA GLY A 218 2.58 11.24 -18.92
C GLY A 218 2.11 9.92 -18.28
N LEU A 219 2.34 8.79 -18.92
CA LEU A 219 2.04 7.47 -18.36
C LEU A 219 3.11 7.00 -17.38
N LEU A 220 4.39 7.27 -17.65
CA LEU A 220 5.51 6.66 -16.94
C LEU A 220 5.96 7.44 -15.71
N ASN A 221 5.89 8.77 -15.75
CA ASN A 221 6.51 9.58 -14.71
C ASN A 221 5.57 9.81 -13.53
N GLY A 222 5.95 9.33 -12.35
CA GLY A 222 5.18 9.53 -11.14
C GLY A 222 5.43 8.52 -10.04
N THR A 223 4.67 8.68 -8.94
CA THR A 223 4.79 7.90 -7.70
C THR A 223 3.77 6.77 -7.59
N ALA A 224 3.09 6.42 -8.69
CA ALA A 224 1.92 5.54 -8.64
C ALA A 224 2.23 4.15 -8.02
N PHE A 225 3.37 3.55 -8.34
CA PHE A 225 3.74 2.27 -7.72
C PHE A 225 4.05 2.40 -6.23
N SER A 226 4.84 3.40 -5.84
CA SER A 226 5.16 3.64 -4.44
C SER A 226 3.91 3.89 -3.60
N ALA A 227 3.02 4.77 -4.07
CA ALA A 227 1.78 5.10 -3.38
C ALA A 227 0.80 3.90 -3.34
N ALA A 228 0.71 3.14 -4.43
CA ALA A 228 -0.14 1.95 -4.50
C ALA A 228 0.31 0.86 -3.52
N VAL A 229 1.58 0.50 -3.55
CA VAL A 229 2.15 -0.53 -2.65
C VAL A 229 2.09 -0.06 -1.20
N GLY A 230 2.43 1.22 -0.95
CA GLY A 230 2.32 1.84 0.36
C GLY A 230 0.89 1.83 0.90
N GLY A 231 -0.10 2.14 0.05
CA GLY A 231 -1.52 2.09 0.43
C GLY A 231 -2.00 0.70 0.81
N LEU A 232 -1.62 -0.33 0.04
CA LEU A 232 -1.96 -1.72 0.34
C LEU A 232 -1.29 -2.20 1.64
N ALA A 233 -0.03 -1.83 1.87
CA ALA A 233 0.70 -2.17 3.09
C ALA A 233 0.11 -1.46 4.33
N LEU A 234 -0.31 -0.21 4.19
CA LEU A 234 -0.99 0.53 5.26
C LEU A 234 -2.35 -0.07 5.62
N PHE A 235 -3.10 -0.55 4.63
CA PHE A 235 -4.33 -1.28 4.92
C PHE A 235 -4.08 -2.47 5.86
N ASP A 236 -3.05 -3.26 5.57
CA ASP A 236 -2.67 -4.40 6.42
C ASP A 236 -2.15 -3.93 7.79
N ALA A 237 -1.34 -2.87 7.83
CA ALA A 237 -0.81 -2.31 9.08
C ALA A 237 -1.93 -1.83 10.03
N ILE A 238 -2.99 -1.23 9.51
CA ILE A 238 -4.16 -0.81 10.30
C ILE A 238 -4.87 -2.03 10.90
N GLN A 239 -5.07 -3.10 10.11
CA GLN A 239 -5.68 -4.33 10.62
C GLN A 239 -4.83 -4.97 11.72
N LEU A 240 -3.51 -4.98 11.55
CA LEU A 240 -2.58 -5.49 12.57
C LEU A 240 -2.59 -4.62 13.84
N ALA A 241 -2.66 -3.30 13.71
CA ALA A 241 -2.74 -2.38 14.85
C ALA A 241 -4.03 -2.58 15.68
N LEU A 242 -5.16 -2.88 15.03
CA LEU A 242 -6.39 -3.27 15.71
C LEU A 242 -6.25 -4.63 16.40
N LEU A 243 -5.67 -5.61 15.71
CA LEU A 243 -5.47 -6.94 16.25
C LEU A 243 -4.57 -6.96 17.49
N VAL A 244 -3.53 -6.14 17.54
CA VAL A 244 -2.61 -6.01 18.68
C VAL A 244 -3.36 -5.57 19.95
N GLN A 245 -4.32 -4.66 19.83
CA GLN A 245 -5.15 -4.22 20.96
C GLN A 245 -6.04 -5.37 21.49
N ILE A 246 -6.64 -6.13 20.57
CA ILE A 246 -7.43 -7.33 20.93
C ILE A 246 -6.56 -8.39 21.61
N CYS A 247 -5.38 -8.68 21.05
CA CYS A 247 -4.42 -9.61 21.64
C CYS A 247 -3.97 -9.15 23.04
N THR A 248 -3.79 -7.85 23.24
CA THR A 248 -3.47 -7.28 24.56
C THR A 248 -4.61 -7.53 25.56
N ALA A 249 -5.86 -7.31 25.17
CA ALA A 249 -7.01 -7.62 26.01
C ALA A 249 -7.08 -9.12 26.35
N MET A 250 -6.94 -10.00 25.35
CA MET A 250 -6.91 -11.46 25.55
C MET A 250 -5.79 -11.89 26.49
N SER A 251 -4.59 -11.35 26.34
CA SER A 251 -3.44 -11.63 27.22
C SER A 251 -3.71 -11.15 28.65
N THR A 252 -4.31 -9.97 28.80
CA THR A 252 -4.72 -9.44 30.11
C THR A 252 -5.75 -10.35 30.79
N GLU A 253 -6.74 -10.81 30.04
CA GLU A 253 -7.76 -11.73 30.56
C GLU A 253 -7.16 -13.09 30.94
N ALA A 254 -6.36 -13.71 30.06
CA ALA A 254 -5.74 -15.02 30.29
C ALA A 254 -4.80 -15.02 31.50
N LEU A 255 -4.08 -13.91 31.74
CA LEU A 255 -3.20 -13.73 32.88
C LEU A 255 -3.94 -13.19 34.13
N THR A 256 -5.28 -13.17 34.13
CA THR A 256 -6.04 -12.55 35.22
C THR A 256 -5.50 -11.18 35.63
N GLY A 257 -5.20 -10.36 34.61
CA GLY A 257 -4.61 -9.03 34.76
C GLY A 257 -5.61 -7.97 35.22
N SER A 258 -5.13 -6.79 35.50
CA SER A 258 -5.91 -5.68 36.05
C SER A 258 -6.48 -4.77 34.98
N LYS A 259 -7.80 -4.56 34.98
CA LYS A 259 -8.47 -3.51 34.22
C LYS A 259 -8.00 -2.10 34.58
N GLY A 260 -7.47 -1.93 35.80
CA GLY A 260 -6.98 -0.66 36.32
C GLY A 260 -5.79 -0.09 35.52
N SER A 261 -5.05 -0.92 34.79
CA SER A 261 -3.99 -0.46 33.89
C SER A 261 -4.51 0.33 32.69
N PHE A 262 -5.80 0.26 32.41
CA PHE A 262 -6.49 0.92 31.30
C PHE A 262 -7.49 1.98 31.76
N ASP A 263 -7.39 2.43 33.03
CA ASP A 263 -8.32 3.39 33.62
C ASP A 263 -8.22 4.76 32.93
N PRO A 264 -9.36 5.39 32.55
CA PRO A 264 -9.37 6.70 31.89
C PRO A 264 -8.61 7.80 32.64
N PHE A 265 -8.56 7.76 33.99
CA PHE A 265 -7.77 8.73 34.72
C PHE A 265 -6.30 8.75 34.28
N ILE A 266 -5.71 7.58 34.02
CA ILE A 266 -4.32 7.45 33.61
C ILE A 266 -4.08 8.05 32.22
N HIS A 267 -5.02 7.78 31.30
CA HIS A 267 -4.79 7.99 29.86
C HIS A 267 -5.45 9.26 29.34
N ASP A 268 -6.64 9.64 29.86
CA ASP A 268 -7.38 10.81 29.37
C ASP A 268 -7.01 12.08 30.15
N ILE A 269 -6.69 11.93 31.46
CA ILE A 269 -6.47 13.06 32.36
C ILE A 269 -4.98 13.24 32.65
N ALA A 270 -4.30 12.20 33.13
CA ALA A 270 -2.92 12.31 33.60
C ALA A 270 -1.91 12.39 32.44
N ARG A 271 -2.12 11.66 31.33
CA ARG A 271 -1.21 11.66 30.18
C ARG A 271 -1.97 11.49 28.86
N PRO A 272 -2.59 12.56 28.32
CA PRO A 272 -3.56 12.49 27.22
C PRO A 272 -2.92 12.49 25.83
N HIS A 273 -2.15 11.47 25.47
CA HIS A 273 -1.74 11.22 24.09
C HIS A 273 -2.87 10.51 23.34
N PRO A 274 -3.26 10.97 22.13
CA PRO A 274 -4.42 10.44 21.41
C PRO A 274 -4.40 8.92 21.21
N GLY A 275 -3.29 8.35 20.74
CA GLY A 275 -3.16 6.91 20.54
C GLY A 275 -3.16 6.13 21.86
N GLN A 276 -2.63 6.69 22.94
CA GLN A 276 -2.66 6.08 24.26
C GLN A 276 -4.10 6.01 24.81
N ILE A 277 -4.89 7.06 24.63
CA ILE A 277 -6.31 7.12 24.98
C ILE A 277 -7.08 6.04 24.21
N GLU A 278 -6.90 5.99 22.89
CA GLU A 278 -7.57 5.02 22.02
C GLU A 278 -7.29 3.58 22.47
N VAL A 279 -6.02 3.22 22.64
CA VAL A 279 -5.63 1.85 23.04
C VAL A 279 -6.22 1.47 24.39
N ALA A 280 -6.15 2.38 25.38
CA ALA A 280 -6.70 2.13 26.71
C ALA A 280 -8.23 1.91 26.65
N ALA A 281 -8.93 2.76 25.90
CA ALA A 281 -10.38 2.67 25.74
C ALA A 281 -10.78 1.36 25.03
N VAL A 282 -10.13 0.99 23.93
CA VAL A 282 -10.42 -0.25 23.20
C VAL A 282 -10.16 -1.50 24.06
N VAL A 283 -9.01 -1.56 24.74
CA VAL A 283 -8.69 -2.71 25.61
C VAL A 283 -9.67 -2.80 26.79
N LEU A 284 -10.01 -1.67 27.40
CA LEU A 284 -10.99 -1.63 28.50
C LEU A 284 -12.39 -2.08 28.05
N ASP A 285 -12.82 -1.64 26.86
CA ASP A 285 -14.12 -2.03 26.29
C ASP A 285 -14.19 -3.54 26.01
N VAL A 286 -13.16 -4.10 25.36
CA VAL A 286 -13.06 -5.55 25.11
C VAL A 286 -13.05 -6.34 26.41
N LEU A 287 -12.43 -5.84 27.48
CA LEU A 287 -12.42 -6.45 28.80
C LEU A 287 -13.72 -6.22 29.60
N GLY A 288 -14.64 -5.41 29.10
CA GLY A 288 -15.84 -4.96 29.86
C GLY A 288 -16.65 -6.13 30.43
N THR A 289 -16.86 -7.18 29.67
CA THR A 289 -17.61 -8.41 30.07
C THR A 289 -16.75 -9.50 30.68
N SER A 290 -15.42 -9.31 30.72
CA SER A 290 -14.51 -10.32 31.27
C SER A 290 -14.73 -10.56 32.74
N ARG A 291 -14.83 -11.86 33.12
CA ARG A 291 -14.91 -12.34 34.51
C ARG A 291 -13.54 -12.71 35.06
N LEU A 292 -12.52 -12.81 34.22
CA LEU A 292 -11.16 -13.21 34.61
C LEU A 292 -10.29 -11.98 34.88
N ALA A 293 -10.44 -10.91 34.08
CA ALA A 293 -9.72 -9.65 34.30
C ALA A 293 -10.23 -8.96 35.57
N ILE A 294 -9.31 -8.52 36.41
CA ILE A 294 -9.57 -8.00 37.73
C ILE A 294 -9.94 -6.52 37.66
N ASP A 295 -11.08 -6.16 38.23
CA ASP A 295 -11.42 -4.76 38.51
C ASP A 295 -10.87 -4.36 39.88
N PRO A 296 -9.90 -3.44 39.96
CA PRO A 296 -9.35 -3.01 41.24
C PRO A 296 -10.38 -2.41 42.18
N ARG A 297 -11.44 -1.77 41.64
CA ARG A 297 -12.52 -1.18 42.41
C ARG A 297 -13.34 -2.21 43.21
N GLN A 298 -13.34 -3.47 42.75
CA GLN A 298 -14.06 -4.57 43.43
C GLN A 298 -13.20 -5.30 44.44
N ARG A 299 -11.87 -5.15 44.42
CA ARG A 299 -10.94 -5.84 45.33
C ARG A 299 -10.79 -5.22 46.71
N GLY A 300 -11.11 -3.99 46.88
CA GLY A 300 -10.83 -3.24 48.11
C GLY A 300 -9.33 -3.00 48.36
N GLU A 301 -9.02 -2.10 49.24
CA GLU A 301 -7.65 -1.82 49.69
C GLU A 301 -7.26 -2.82 50.75
N LYS A 302 -6.02 -3.31 50.71
CA LYS A 302 -5.44 -4.21 51.74
C LYS A 302 -4.32 -3.48 52.44
N SER A 303 -4.26 -3.64 53.79
CA SER A 303 -3.10 -3.24 54.56
C SER A 303 -1.87 -4.06 54.16
N VAL A 304 -0.68 -3.60 54.56
CA VAL A 304 0.57 -4.33 54.29
C VAL A 304 0.56 -5.72 54.98
N ASP A 305 -0.06 -5.82 56.11
CA ASP A 305 -0.15 -7.06 56.89
C ASP A 305 -1.14 -8.09 56.25
N GLU A 306 -2.14 -7.61 55.51
CA GLU A 306 -3.09 -8.42 54.81
C GLU A 306 -2.62 -8.83 53.42
N ASP A 307 -1.64 -8.12 52.84
CA ASP A 307 -1.11 -8.40 51.51
C ASP A 307 -0.09 -9.56 51.59
N LYS A 308 -0.52 -10.72 51.16
CA LYS A 308 0.27 -11.99 51.18
C LYS A 308 1.38 -12.02 50.09
N GLY A 309 1.82 -10.88 49.57
CA GLY A 309 2.90 -10.81 48.59
C GLY A 309 2.51 -11.24 47.16
N SER A 310 1.24 -11.10 46.82
CA SER A 310 0.82 -11.27 45.40
C SER A 310 1.36 -10.10 44.57
N LEU A 311 1.53 -10.32 43.27
CA LEU A 311 1.99 -9.28 42.34
C LEU A 311 1.03 -8.07 42.41
N LYS A 312 1.51 -6.92 42.86
CA LYS A 312 0.68 -5.73 43.12
C LYS A 312 0.15 -5.08 41.86
N GLN A 313 0.87 -5.21 40.76
CA GLN A 313 0.53 -4.68 39.45
C GLN A 313 0.97 -5.66 38.36
N ASP A 314 0.31 -5.65 37.21
CA ASP A 314 0.71 -6.48 36.09
C ASP A 314 2.12 -6.13 35.61
N ARG A 315 2.76 -7.10 34.97
CA ARG A 315 4.10 -6.91 34.40
C ARG A 315 4.06 -5.91 33.25
N TYR A 316 5.22 -5.50 32.87
CA TYR A 316 5.46 -4.38 31.95
C TYR A 316 4.69 -4.54 30.62
N SER A 317 4.70 -5.73 30.02
CA SER A 317 4.06 -6.04 28.73
C SER A 317 2.55 -5.74 28.68
N LEU A 318 1.85 -5.92 29.78
CA LEU A 318 0.42 -5.61 29.91
C LEU A 318 0.18 -4.20 30.38
N ARG A 319 0.82 -3.84 31.51
CA ARG A 319 0.55 -2.59 32.20
C ARG A 319 0.91 -1.34 31.38
N THR A 320 1.93 -1.43 30.54
CA THR A 320 2.38 -0.30 29.71
C THR A 320 1.88 -0.37 28.27
N ALA A 321 1.01 -1.31 27.95
CA ALA A 321 0.54 -1.49 26.57
C ALA A 321 -0.03 -0.22 25.94
N PRO A 322 -0.89 0.58 26.60
CA PRO A 322 -1.38 1.81 26.00
C PRO A 322 -0.28 2.83 25.69
N GLN A 323 0.69 2.99 26.57
CA GLN A 323 1.81 3.91 26.39
C GLN A 323 2.81 3.45 25.33
N PHE A 324 2.85 2.16 25.04
CA PHE A 324 3.75 1.54 24.06
C PHE A 324 3.11 1.45 22.66
N ILE A 325 1.85 1.01 22.59
CA ILE A 325 1.09 0.83 21.34
C ILE A 325 0.62 2.19 20.80
N GLY A 326 0.18 3.09 21.68
CA GLY A 326 -0.41 4.38 21.30
C GLY A 326 0.42 5.18 20.29
N PRO A 327 1.71 5.47 20.55
CA PRO A 327 2.56 6.18 19.59
C PRO A 327 2.68 5.49 18.23
N GLN A 328 2.60 4.16 18.18
CA GLN A 328 2.66 3.40 16.94
C GLN A 328 1.39 3.59 16.09
N ILE A 329 0.23 3.68 16.75
CA ILE A 329 -1.04 3.97 16.10
C ILE A 329 -1.03 5.39 15.53
N GLU A 330 -0.52 6.36 16.28
CA GLU A 330 -0.39 7.75 15.83
C GLU A 330 0.50 7.86 14.58
N ASP A 331 1.64 7.16 14.57
CA ASP A 331 2.54 7.14 13.41
C ASP A 331 1.93 6.43 12.19
N ILE A 332 1.21 5.31 12.38
CA ILE A 332 0.46 4.62 11.31
C ILE A 332 -0.64 5.55 10.77
N HIS A 333 -1.35 6.28 11.64
CA HIS A 333 -2.36 7.24 11.22
C HIS A 333 -1.76 8.41 10.41
N ALA A 334 -0.63 8.96 10.85
CA ALA A 334 0.07 10.00 10.11
C ALA A 334 0.56 9.49 8.74
N ALA A 335 1.05 8.26 8.67
CA ALA A 335 1.42 7.61 7.42
C ALA A 335 0.20 7.41 6.48
N LEU A 336 -0.95 7.01 7.04
CA LEU A 336 -2.22 6.89 6.31
C LEU A 336 -2.59 8.20 5.63
N LEU A 337 -2.56 9.31 6.36
CA LEU A 337 -2.90 10.63 5.81
C LEU A 337 -1.94 11.05 4.69
N ALA A 338 -0.64 10.82 4.86
CA ALA A 338 0.37 11.15 3.85
C ALA A 338 0.17 10.35 2.56
N VAL A 339 -0.05 9.04 2.66
CA VAL A 339 -0.26 8.19 1.48
C VAL A 339 -1.63 8.47 0.85
N GLN A 340 -2.67 8.73 1.66
CA GLN A 340 -4.00 9.12 1.15
C GLN A 340 -3.92 10.41 0.33
N GLN A 341 -3.12 11.38 0.75
CA GLN A 341 -2.85 12.60 -0.01
C GLN A 341 -2.13 12.30 -1.33
N GLU A 342 -1.12 11.42 -1.30
CA GLU A 342 -0.37 11.04 -2.50
C GLU A 342 -1.25 10.30 -3.52
N LEU A 343 -2.14 9.41 -3.08
CA LEU A 343 -3.10 8.71 -3.95
C LEU A 343 -4.00 9.66 -4.75
N ASN A 344 -4.20 10.88 -4.25
CA ASN A 344 -5.07 11.90 -4.83
C ASN A 344 -4.29 13.12 -5.34
N SER A 345 -3.02 12.93 -5.70
CA SER A 345 -2.14 13.98 -6.19
C SER A 345 -1.78 13.79 -7.65
N THR A 346 -1.37 14.87 -8.31
CA THR A 346 -0.74 14.79 -9.63
C THR A 346 0.78 14.70 -9.45
N THR A 347 1.34 13.58 -9.85
CA THR A 347 2.75 13.23 -9.59
C THR A 347 3.57 13.12 -10.87
N ASP A 348 3.29 13.98 -11.84
CA ASP A 348 3.92 14.03 -13.17
C ASP A 348 4.92 15.21 -13.28
N ASN A 349 5.66 15.23 -14.37
CA ASN A 349 6.54 16.31 -14.82
C ASN A 349 6.69 16.27 -16.35
N PRO A 350 6.55 17.41 -17.07
CA PRO A 350 6.03 18.70 -16.59
C PRO A 350 4.52 18.65 -16.37
N LEU A 351 4.01 19.60 -15.60
CA LEU A 351 2.58 19.80 -15.38
C LEU A 351 2.03 20.93 -16.26
N ILE A 352 0.80 20.79 -16.66
CA ILE A 352 0.09 21.73 -17.53
C ILE A 352 -1.04 22.39 -16.74
N GLU A 353 -0.96 23.71 -16.61
CA GLU A 353 -1.99 24.53 -16.01
C GLU A 353 -2.84 25.16 -17.12
N SER A 354 -4.00 24.58 -17.39
CA SER A 354 -4.84 24.97 -18.52
C SER A 354 -5.40 26.40 -18.38
N GLY A 355 -5.71 26.82 -17.15
CA GLY A 355 -6.30 28.14 -16.88
C GLY A 355 -5.38 29.32 -17.24
N THR A 356 -4.07 29.18 -17.03
CA THR A 356 -3.06 30.17 -17.38
C THR A 356 -2.31 29.84 -18.66
N ALA A 357 -2.57 28.68 -19.24
CA ALA A 357 -1.81 28.08 -20.33
C ALA A 357 -0.30 27.97 -20.04
N ALA A 358 0.08 27.81 -18.77
CA ALA A 358 1.45 27.60 -18.34
C ALA A 358 1.84 26.11 -18.34
N ILE A 359 3.13 25.85 -18.56
CA ILE A 359 3.75 24.54 -18.36
C ILE A 359 4.81 24.72 -17.29
N HIS A 360 4.71 23.89 -16.23
CA HIS A 360 5.57 23.95 -15.06
C HIS A 360 6.49 22.74 -15.03
N ASP A 361 7.78 22.98 -15.04
CA ASP A 361 8.77 21.96 -14.73
C ASP A 361 8.75 21.72 -13.21
N THR A 362 8.63 20.46 -12.80
CA THR A 362 8.36 20.11 -11.41
C THR A 362 9.09 18.86 -10.96
N GLY A 363 9.25 18.69 -9.66
CA GLY A 363 9.73 17.50 -8.99
C GLY A 363 8.63 16.61 -8.39
N ASN A 364 7.36 16.73 -8.80
CA ASN A 364 6.23 16.02 -8.20
C ASN A 364 6.28 14.48 -8.37
N PHE A 365 7.21 13.97 -9.12
CA PHE A 365 7.53 12.54 -9.20
C PHE A 365 8.33 12.03 -7.99
N GLN A 366 8.76 12.90 -7.08
CA GLN A 366 9.58 12.55 -5.94
C GLN A 366 8.70 12.05 -4.77
N ALA A 367 8.88 10.77 -4.38
CA ALA A 367 7.99 10.07 -3.44
C ALA A 367 8.48 10.07 -1.99
N MET A 368 9.21 11.10 -1.55
CA MET A 368 9.77 11.14 -0.19
C MET A 368 8.70 11.14 0.90
N ALA A 369 7.52 11.71 0.61
CA ALA A 369 6.37 11.62 1.51
C ALA A 369 5.94 10.17 1.76
N VAL A 370 5.89 9.35 0.70
CA VAL A 370 5.58 7.92 0.81
C VAL A 370 6.72 7.17 1.52
N THR A 371 7.97 7.48 1.21
CA THR A 371 9.14 6.88 1.87
C THR A 371 9.09 7.09 3.38
N ASN A 372 8.89 8.32 3.84
CA ASN A 372 8.79 8.64 5.26
C ASN A 372 7.60 7.94 5.92
N ALA A 373 6.45 7.87 5.23
CA ALA A 373 5.28 7.17 5.73
C ALA A 373 5.56 5.66 5.91
N MET A 374 6.25 5.03 4.96
CA MET A 374 6.57 3.60 5.03
C MET A 374 7.65 3.30 6.07
N GLU A 375 8.65 4.15 6.27
CA GLU A 375 9.64 3.98 7.33
C GLU A 375 9.01 4.08 8.73
N LYS A 376 8.11 5.03 8.95
CA LYS A 376 7.31 5.11 10.17
C LYS A 376 6.46 3.86 10.38
N THR A 377 5.76 3.42 9.34
CA THR A 377 4.93 2.21 9.40
C THR A 377 5.76 0.97 9.73
N ARG A 378 6.93 0.80 9.09
CA ARG A 378 7.86 -0.30 9.37
C ARG A 378 8.32 -0.31 10.82
N LEU A 379 8.70 0.85 11.36
CA LEU A 379 9.12 1.00 12.74
C LEU A 379 7.97 0.71 13.72
N SER A 380 6.79 1.22 13.42
CA SER A 380 5.59 0.98 14.21
C SER A 380 5.24 -0.51 14.28
N LEU A 381 5.23 -1.20 13.13
CA LEU A 381 4.98 -2.64 13.09
C LEU A 381 6.03 -3.44 13.87
N HIS A 382 7.30 -3.03 13.81
CA HIS A 382 8.36 -3.64 14.63
C HIS A 382 8.03 -3.52 16.13
N HIS A 383 7.63 -2.34 16.60
CA HIS A 383 7.28 -2.15 18.00
C HIS A 383 6.02 -2.90 18.40
N LEU A 384 4.99 -2.93 17.55
CA LEU A 384 3.80 -3.76 17.78
C LEU A 384 4.15 -5.25 17.91
N GLY A 385 5.05 -5.75 17.06
CA GLY A 385 5.58 -7.12 17.17
C GLY A 385 6.33 -7.33 18.49
N LYS A 386 7.12 -6.36 18.95
CA LYS A 386 7.88 -6.46 20.21
C LYS A 386 6.98 -6.57 21.44
N ILE A 387 5.90 -5.81 21.52
CA ILE A 387 5.01 -5.91 22.67
C ILE A 387 4.24 -7.23 22.67
N LEU A 388 3.80 -7.70 21.50
CA LEU A 388 3.17 -9.03 21.38
C LEU A 388 4.13 -10.16 21.75
N PHE A 389 5.40 -10.07 21.35
CA PHE A 389 6.44 -11.00 21.77
C PHE A 389 6.56 -11.06 23.29
N ALA A 390 6.61 -9.90 23.97
CA ALA A 390 6.71 -9.83 25.42
C ALA A 390 5.46 -10.43 26.11
N GLN A 391 4.27 -10.15 25.59
CA GLN A 391 3.00 -10.72 26.11
C GLN A 391 2.95 -12.24 25.88
N ALA A 392 3.33 -12.73 24.70
CA ALA A 392 3.38 -14.15 24.40
C ALA A 392 4.39 -14.89 25.30
N THR A 393 5.56 -14.30 25.53
CA THR A 393 6.57 -14.88 26.43
C THR A 393 6.04 -15.00 27.86
N GLU A 394 5.32 -13.98 28.35
CA GLU A 394 4.71 -14.01 29.68
C GLU A 394 3.66 -15.11 29.82
N LEU A 395 2.88 -15.34 28.76
CA LEU A 395 1.86 -16.41 28.72
C LEU A 395 2.48 -17.82 28.68
N MET A 396 3.59 -17.99 27.95
CA MET A 396 4.22 -19.31 27.70
C MET A 396 5.13 -19.78 28.85
N ASP A 397 5.71 -18.87 29.63
CA ASP A 397 6.63 -19.20 30.72
C ASP A 397 5.84 -19.53 32.01
N PRO A 398 5.91 -20.77 32.54
CA PRO A 398 5.21 -21.17 33.75
C PRO A 398 5.53 -20.30 34.99
N ARG A 399 6.70 -19.63 35.00
CA ARG A 399 7.08 -18.74 36.10
C ARG A 399 6.32 -17.43 36.11
N THR A 400 5.73 -17.06 34.98
CA THR A 400 5.02 -15.77 34.80
C THR A 400 3.56 -15.93 34.43
N SER A 401 3.15 -17.07 33.91
CA SER A 401 1.82 -17.32 33.34
C SER A 401 0.70 -17.50 34.34
N LYS A 402 0.98 -17.41 35.66
CA LYS A 402 -0.01 -17.60 36.74
C LYS A 402 -0.74 -18.95 36.68
N GLY A 403 -0.06 -20.00 36.24
CA GLY A 403 -0.59 -21.38 36.26
C GLY A 403 -1.06 -21.88 34.91
N LEU A 404 -0.86 -21.14 33.84
CA LEU A 404 -1.05 -21.69 32.49
C LEU A 404 0.03 -22.76 32.20
N PRO A 405 -0.28 -23.74 31.37
CA PRO A 405 0.68 -24.81 31.06
C PRO A 405 1.86 -24.28 30.25
N PRO A 406 3.04 -24.91 30.37
CA PRO A 406 4.24 -24.53 29.59
C PRO A 406 3.94 -24.47 28.08
N SER A 407 4.39 -23.41 27.40
CA SER A 407 4.14 -23.18 25.98
C SER A 407 2.65 -23.25 25.58
N LEU A 408 1.75 -23.01 26.51
CA LEU A 408 0.28 -23.13 26.37
C LEU A 408 -0.15 -24.50 25.82
N ALA A 409 0.51 -25.56 26.26
CA ALA A 409 0.18 -26.93 25.90
C ALA A 409 -1.27 -27.27 26.25
N ALA A 410 -2.02 -27.85 25.32
CA ALA A 410 -3.42 -28.26 25.53
C ALA A 410 -3.52 -29.60 26.23
N THR A 411 -2.46 -30.42 26.18
CA THR A 411 -2.36 -31.74 26.77
C THR A 411 -1.07 -31.86 27.59
N ASP A 412 -0.47 -33.05 27.70
CA ASP A 412 0.79 -33.26 28.40
C ASP A 412 1.91 -32.43 27.80
N PRO A 413 2.52 -31.49 28.54
CA PRO A 413 3.58 -30.62 28.01
C PRO A 413 4.88 -31.35 27.58
N SER A 414 5.02 -32.63 27.95
CA SER A 414 6.13 -33.44 27.47
C SER A 414 5.94 -33.96 26.04
N LEU A 415 4.70 -33.93 25.54
CA LEU A 415 4.29 -34.43 24.23
C LEU A 415 3.63 -33.35 23.35
N ASP A 416 3.13 -32.30 23.97
CA ASP A 416 2.46 -31.18 23.30
C ASP A 416 3.32 -29.89 23.42
N TYR A 417 3.80 -29.41 22.30
CA TYR A 417 4.67 -28.24 22.26
C TYR A 417 3.98 -26.96 21.75
N HIS A 418 2.71 -27.02 21.47
CA HIS A 418 1.80 -25.97 20.95
C HIS A 418 2.49 -24.66 20.50
N CYS A 419 2.72 -23.67 21.39
CA CYS A 419 3.36 -22.41 21.07
C CYS A 419 4.89 -22.40 21.19
N LYS A 420 5.54 -23.55 21.44
CA LYS A 420 7.01 -23.62 21.53
C LYS A 420 7.66 -23.14 20.22
N GLY A 421 8.61 -22.26 20.34
CA GLY A 421 9.30 -21.69 19.19
C GLY A 421 8.65 -20.42 18.60
N LEU A 422 7.52 -19.96 19.16
CA LEU A 422 6.91 -18.68 18.78
C LEU A 422 7.89 -17.50 19.00
N ASP A 423 8.66 -17.54 20.07
CA ASP A 423 9.73 -16.59 20.39
C ASP A 423 10.82 -16.58 19.30
N ILE A 424 11.23 -17.74 18.81
CA ILE A 424 12.21 -17.88 17.75
C ILE A 424 11.67 -17.31 16.43
N ALA A 425 10.43 -17.63 16.08
CA ALA A 425 9.77 -17.12 14.88
C ALA A 425 9.64 -15.59 14.91
N LEU A 426 9.17 -15.03 16.02
CA LEU A 426 9.03 -13.58 16.20
C LEU A 426 10.39 -12.85 16.20
N ALA A 427 11.45 -13.51 16.67
CA ALA A 427 12.80 -12.93 16.63
C ALA A 427 13.40 -12.93 15.22
N ALA A 428 12.95 -13.80 14.33
CA ALA A 428 13.40 -13.89 12.95
C ALA A 428 12.79 -12.82 12.04
N TYR A 429 11.59 -12.36 12.36
CA TYR A 429 10.89 -11.29 11.64
C TYR A 429 11.25 -9.89 12.15
#